data_8a4c2720d54f6de673de34d854a8d259
#
_entry.id   8a4c2720d54f6de673de34d854a8d259
#
_cell.length_a   1.000
_cell.length_b   1.000
_cell.length_c   1.000
_cell.angle_alpha   90.00
_cell.angle_beta   90.00
_cell.angle_gamma   90.00
#
_symmetry.space_group_name_H-M   'P 1'
#
loop_
_entity.id
_entity.type
_entity.pdbx_description
1 polymer ?
#
loop_
_entity_poly.entity_id
_entity_poly.type
_entity_poly.pdbx_seq_one_letter_code
_entity_poly.pdbx_strand_id
1 'polypeptide(L)'
;MAEDTVWRGSSSQVKNVSVFFFCGLCLCALIVLFAILWRNESTRNFSPYIFIPAIVPTFIALTRFLQIKNKVYELTSERLKITEGIFNKVTDTLELYRVKDLQTRQPFWERVFGVENVHINTADTSSPSVVIDAVPQKLGLADKIRNAVENVRMRKRVRELDVE
;
A
#
# COMPACT_ATOMS: atom_id res chain seq x y z
N MET A 1 7.92 7.46 -28.20
CA MET A 1 8.53 8.45 -27.31
C MET A 1 8.69 7.80 -25.94
N ALA A 2 9.86 7.89 -25.33
CA ALA A 2 10.04 7.41 -23.96
C ALA A 2 9.21 8.30 -23.03
N GLU A 3 8.34 7.69 -22.20
CA GLU A 3 7.59 8.42 -21.17
C GLU A 3 8.56 8.80 -20.04
N ASP A 4 8.61 10.07 -19.69
CA ASP A 4 9.44 10.54 -18.60
C ASP A 4 8.81 10.13 -17.25
N THR A 5 9.58 9.43 -16.42
CA THR A 5 9.15 9.04 -15.08
C THR A 5 9.24 10.27 -14.17
N VAL A 6 8.08 10.74 -13.69
CA VAL A 6 7.97 11.88 -12.78
C VAL A 6 8.29 11.47 -11.34
N TRP A 7 7.82 10.27 -10.96
CA TRP A 7 8.05 9.73 -9.63
C TRP A 7 7.91 8.21 -9.62
N ARG A 8 8.71 7.56 -8.78
CA ARG A 8 8.60 6.13 -8.49
C ARG A 8 8.79 5.90 -7.00
N GLY A 9 7.95 5.07 -6.40
CA GLY A 9 7.98 4.77 -4.99
C GLY A 9 7.17 3.54 -4.62
N SER A 10 7.17 3.22 -3.32
CA SER A 10 6.41 2.11 -2.74
C SER A 10 5.64 2.58 -1.52
N SER A 11 4.61 1.82 -1.11
CA SER A 11 3.90 2.04 0.15
C SER A 11 4.81 1.88 1.35
N SER A 12 4.55 2.65 2.41
CA SER A 12 5.20 2.47 3.71
C SER A 12 4.59 1.30 4.48
N GLN A 13 5.41 0.59 5.26
CA GLN A 13 4.95 -0.46 6.18
C GLN A 13 4.06 0.06 7.31
N VAL A 14 3.93 1.38 7.47
CA VAL A 14 3.00 2.02 8.42
C VAL A 14 1.56 1.54 8.22
N LYS A 15 1.17 1.21 7.00
CA LYS A 15 -0.14 0.60 6.70
C LYS A 15 -0.39 -0.69 7.48
N ASN A 16 0.66 -1.45 7.79
CA ASN A 16 0.59 -2.74 8.48
C ASN A 16 0.76 -2.63 10.01
N VAL A 17 0.94 -1.43 10.57
CA VAL A 17 1.19 -1.24 12.02
C VAL A 17 0.13 -1.92 12.88
N SER A 18 -1.15 -1.78 12.53
CA SER A 18 -2.24 -2.43 13.29
C SER A 18 -2.12 -3.97 13.24
N VAL A 19 -1.83 -4.52 12.06
CA VAL A 19 -1.68 -5.97 11.89
C VAL A 19 -0.47 -6.47 12.70
N PHE A 20 0.66 -5.79 12.60
CA PHE A 20 1.87 -6.16 13.36
C PHE A 20 1.66 -6.04 14.87
N PHE A 21 0.92 -5.02 15.32
CA PHE A 21 0.58 -4.87 16.73
C PHE A 21 -0.26 -6.05 17.24
N PHE A 22 -1.32 -6.44 16.52
CA PHE A 22 -2.15 -7.59 16.90
C PHE A 22 -1.40 -8.91 16.81
N CYS A 23 -0.59 -9.13 15.78
CA CYS A 23 0.25 -10.33 15.68
C CYS A 23 1.26 -10.40 16.84
N GLY A 24 1.89 -9.27 17.16
CA GLY A 24 2.80 -9.18 18.30
C GLY A 24 2.11 -9.47 19.64
N LEU A 25 0.92 -8.93 19.86
CA LEU A 25 0.11 -9.21 21.04
C LEU A 25 -0.23 -10.70 21.17
N CYS A 26 -0.64 -11.34 20.06
CA CYS A 26 -0.89 -12.78 20.05
C CYS A 26 0.36 -13.59 20.40
N LEU A 27 1.51 -13.24 19.84
CA LEU A 27 2.78 -13.91 20.15
C LEU A 27 3.19 -13.72 21.60
N CYS A 28 3.04 -12.51 22.15
CA CYS A 28 3.29 -12.25 23.57
C CYS A 28 2.37 -13.08 24.47
N ALA A 29 1.08 -13.18 24.13
CA ALA A 29 0.13 -14.00 24.88
C ALA A 29 0.53 -15.49 24.88
N LEU A 30 1.00 -16.02 23.74
CA LEU A 30 1.49 -17.39 23.65
C LEU A 30 2.75 -17.61 24.48
N ILE A 31 3.67 -16.65 24.53
CA ILE A 31 4.87 -16.72 25.39
C ILE A 31 4.50 -16.73 26.86
N VAL A 32 3.56 -15.88 27.27
CA VAL A 32 3.07 -15.85 28.68
C VAL A 32 2.40 -17.19 29.03
N LEU A 33 1.55 -17.69 28.14
CA LEU A 33 0.90 -18.99 28.33
C LEU A 33 1.90 -20.13 28.43
N PHE A 34 2.93 -20.13 27.57
CA PHE A 34 4.04 -21.08 27.68
C PHE A 34 4.73 -21.02 29.04
N ALA A 35 5.05 -19.82 29.53
CA ALA A 35 5.71 -19.66 30.82
C ALA A 35 4.86 -20.19 32.01
N ILE A 36 3.54 -19.98 31.95
CA ILE A 36 2.60 -20.49 32.96
C ILE A 36 2.57 -22.04 32.93
N LEU A 37 2.44 -22.65 31.77
CA LEU A 37 2.38 -24.11 31.63
C LEU A 37 3.71 -24.78 31.94
N TRP A 38 4.81 -24.14 31.61
CA TRP A 38 6.15 -24.65 31.95
C TRP A 38 6.40 -24.75 33.43
N ARG A 39 5.79 -23.84 34.20
CA ARG A 39 5.92 -23.79 35.67
C ARG A 39 5.16 -24.91 36.38
N ASN A 40 4.16 -25.49 35.74
CA ASN A 40 3.34 -26.56 36.32
C ASN A 40 3.83 -27.92 35.81
N GLU A 41 4.25 -28.80 36.72
CA GLU A 41 4.78 -30.13 36.36
C GLU A 41 3.82 -30.99 35.54
N SER A 42 2.51 -30.91 35.82
CA SER A 42 1.49 -31.68 35.09
C SER A 42 1.33 -31.28 33.65
N THR A 43 1.61 -30.03 33.29
CA THR A 43 1.39 -29.50 31.92
C THR A 43 2.69 -29.24 31.17
N ARG A 44 3.84 -29.37 31.83
CA ARG A 44 5.16 -29.10 31.23
C ARG A 44 5.41 -29.84 29.93
N ASN A 45 5.00 -31.10 29.83
CA ASN A 45 5.20 -31.92 28.64
C ASN A 45 4.40 -31.42 27.42
N PHE A 46 3.30 -30.69 27.64
CA PHE A 46 2.48 -30.11 26.58
C PHE A 46 2.87 -28.69 26.21
N SER A 47 3.70 -28.02 27.00
CA SER A 47 4.07 -26.63 26.81
C SER A 47 4.72 -26.33 25.44
N PRO A 48 5.55 -27.19 24.82
CA PRO A 48 6.12 -26.90 23.49
C PRO A 48 5.09 -26.80 22.38
N TYR A 49 3.96 -27.50 22.49
CA TYR A 49 2.92 -27.49 21.46
C TYR A 49 2.19 -26.17 21.32
N ILE A 50 2.34 -25.26 22.30
CA ILE A 50 1.78 -23.88 22.26
C ILE A 50 2.40 -23.05 21.14
N PHE A 51 3.60 -23.39 20.70
CA PHE A 51 4.22 -22.67 19.59
C PHE A 51 3.63 -23.05 18.21
N ILE A 52 2.87 -24.14 18.09
CA ILE A 52 2.22 -24.52 16.82
C ILE A 52 1.28 -23.38 16.33
N PRO A 53 0.35 -22.84 17.14
CA PRO A 53 -0.49 -21.74 16.72
C PRO A 53 0.27 -20.42 16.45
N ALA A 54 1.51 -20.25 16.92
CA ALA A 54 2.35 -19.09 16.63
C ALA A 54 2.71 -18.97 15.12
N ILE A 55 2.62 -20.07 14.38
CA ILE A 55 2.85 -20.09 12.93
C ILE A 55 1.86 -19.15 12.22
N VAL A 56 0.60 -19.12 12.67
CA VAL A 56 -0.47 -18.34 12.02
C VAL A 56 -0.20 -16.84 12.06
N PRO A 57 -0.02 -16.18 13.22
CA PRO A 57 0.25 -14.75 13.25
C PRO A 57 1.59 -14.39 12.59
N THR A 58 2.60 -15.26 12.68
CA THR A 58 3.88 -15.05 12.00
C THR A 58 3.71 -15.07 10.49
N PHE A 59 2.96 -16.02 9.94
CA PHE A 59 2.68 -16.13 8.52
C PHE A 59 1.86 -14.94 8.00
N ILE A 60 0.85 -14.50 8.78
CA ILE A 60 0.06 -13.31 8.44
C ILE A 60 0.96 -12.06 8.40
N ALA A 61 1.80 -11.86 9.40
CA ALA A 61 2.72 -10.72 9.45
C ALA A 61 3.70 -10.72 8.26
N LEU A 62 4.26 -11.89 7.93
CA LEU A 62 5.19 -12.06 6.81
C LEU A 62 4.51 -11.76 5.47
N THR A 63 3.34 -12.32 5.21
CA THR A 63 2.62 -12.10 3.95
C THR A 63 2.23 -10.63 3.79
N ARG A 64 1.75 -9.97 4.84
CA ARG A 64 1.44 -8.53 4.82
C ARG A 64 2.67 -7.67 4.58
N PHE A 65 3.79 -7.99 5.20
CA PHE A 65 5.06 -7.30 4.96
C PHE A 65 5.49 -7.40 3.50
N LEU A 66 5.46 -8.62 2.92
CA LEU A 66 5.86 -8.86 1.54
C LEU A 66 4.92 -8.19 0.52
N GLN A 67 3.60 -8.17 0.77
CA GLN A 67 2.62 -7.49 -0.08
C GLN A 67 2.95 -6.01 -0.23
N ILE A 68 3.18 -5.30 0.88
CA ILE A 68 3.52 -3.88 0.85
C ILE A 68 4.89 -3.64 0.22
N LYS A 69 5.88 -4.47 0.53
CA LYS A 69 7.24 -4.34 -0.03
C LYS A 69 7.27 -4.49 -1.55
N ASN A 70 6.40 -5.36 -2.10
CA ASN A 70 6.34 -5.63 -3.53
C ASN A 70 5.34 -4.75 -4.28
N LYS A 71 4.68 -3.81 -3.58
CA LYS A 71 3.80 -2.84 -4.21
C LYS A 71 4.60 -1.60 -4.63
N VAL A 72 4.70 -1.38 -5.94
CA VAL A 72 5.46 -0.27 -6.53
C VAL A 72 4.52 0.60 -7.35
N TYR A 73 4.61 1.90 -7.15
CA TYR A 73 3.92 2.91 -7.91
C TYR A 73 4.91 3.65 -8.80
N GLU A 74 4.52 3.89 -10.04
CA GLU A 74 5.30 4.66 -11.00
C GLU A 74 4.40 5.67 -11.69
N LEU A 75 4.64 6.95 -11.44
CA LEU A 75 3.97 8.06 -12.09
C LEU A 75 4.83 8.52 -13.27
N THR A 76 4.30 8.40 -14.47
CA THR A 76 4.89 8.93 -15.69
C THR A 76 4.19 10.23 -16.11
N SER A 77 4.66 10.85 -17.18
CA SER A 77 4.04 12.06 -17.72
C SER A 77 2.60 11.84 -18.24
N GLU A 78 2.17 10.59 -18.52
CA GLU A 78 0.87 10.28 -19.10
C GLU A 78 0.07 9.22 -18.33
N ARG A 79 0.75 8.39 -17.53
CA ARG A 79 0.17 7.21 -16.88
C ARG A 79 0.62 7.06 -15.43
N LEU A 80 -0.24 6.44 -14.64
CA LEU A 80 0.10 5.89 -13.33
C LEU A 80 0.10 4.36 -13.43
N LYS A 81 1.26 3.74 -13.20
CA LYS A 81 1.42 2.29 -13.16
C LYS A 81 1.49 1.83 -11.72
N ILE A 82 0.73 0.80 -11.39
CA ILE A 82 0.72 0.16 -10.08
C ILE A 82 1.09 -1.29 -10.28
N THR A 83 2.24 -1.68 -9.79
CA THR A 83 2.70 -3.06 -9.85
C THR A 83 2.60 -3.66 -8.46
N GLU A 84 1.86 -4.76 -8.34
CA GLU A 84 1.71 -5.48 -7.08
C GLU A 84 1.79 -6.99 -7.30
N GLY A 85 2.09 -7.72 -6.21
CA GLY A 85 2.14 -9.18 -6.18
C GLY A 85 3.46 -9.72 -5.68
N ILE A 86 3.40 -10.90 -5.02
CA ILE A 86 4.55 -11.59 -4.45
C ILE A 86 5.10 -12.60 -5.47
N PHE A 87 4.25 -13.52 -5.93
CA PHE A 87 4.60 -14.57 -6.90
C PHE A 87 4.20 -14.15 -8.31
N ASN A 88 2.95 -13.72 -8.49
CA ASN A 88 2.46 -13.18 -9.74
C ASN A 88 2.47 -11.66 -9.66
N LYS A 89 3.17 -11.01 -10.57
CA LYS A 89 3.16 -9.55 -10.67
C LYS A 89 2.05 -9.13 -11.61
N VAL A 90 1.16 -8.30 -11.11
CA VAL A 90 0.11 -7.64 -11.89
C VAL A 90 0.47 -6.16 -11.97
N THR A 91 0.39 -5.59 -13.15
CA THR A 91 0.61 -4.16 -13.36
C THR A 91 -0.66 -3.54 -13.93
N ASP A 92 -1.31 -2.74 -13.11
CA ASP A 92 -2.44 -1.93 -13.52
C ASP A 92 -1.93 -0.59 -14.02
N THR A 93 -2.46 -0.15 -15.16
CA THR A 93 -2.07 1.10 -15.78
C THR A 93 -3.28 2.01 -15.87
N LEU A 94 -3.23 3.14 -15.19
CA LEU A 94 -4.23 4.18 -15.23
C LEU A 94 -3.75 5.34 -16.09
N GLU A 95 -4.51 5.70 -17.10
CA GLU A 95 -4.25 6.89 -17.92
C GLU A 95 -4.70 8.17 -17.20
N LEU A 96 -3.80 9.12 -17.04
CA LEU A 96 -4.02 10.33 -16.21
C LEU A 96 -5.17 11.20 -16.72
N TYR A 97 -5.46 11.22 -18.03
CA TYR A 97 -6.57 12.00 -18.56
C TYR A 97 -7.95 11.49 -18.07
N ARG A 98 -8.03 10.22 -17.62
CA ARG A 98 -9.26 9.61 -17.07
C ARG A 98 -9.50 9.94 -15.60
N VAL A 99 -8.55 10.54 -14.91
CA VAL A 99 -8.69 10.94 -13.49
C VAL A 99 -9.77 12.01 -13.39
N LYS A 100 -10.78 11.78 -12.57
CA LYS A 100 -11.87 12.73 -12.30
C LYS A 100 -11.57 13.60 -11.11
N ASP A 101 -11.18 12.97 -10.01
CA ASP A 101 -10.99 13.64 -8.73
C ASP A 101 -9.87 12.98 -7.93
N LEU A 102 -9.22 13.78 -7.08
CA LEU A 102 -8.14 13.37 -6.18
C LEU A 102 -8.54 13.73 -4.75
N GLN A 103 -8.53 12.75 -3.86
CA GLN A 103 -8.79 12.94 -2.45
C GLN A 103 -7.62 12.40 -1.62
N THR A 104 -7.06 13.23 -0.75
CA THR A 104 -6.07 12.78 0.23
C THR A 104 -6.75 12.43 1.55
N ARG A 105 -6.46 11.24 2.09
CA ARG A 105 -6.92 10.80 3.41
C ARG A 105 -5.74 10.46 4.29
N GLN A 106 -5.80 10.91 5.54
CA GLN A 106 -4.74 10.69 6.51
C GLN A 106 -5.35 10.25 7.85
N PRO A 107 -5.57 8.94 8.06
CA PRO A 107 -5.98 8.40 9.35
C PRO A 107 -5.02 8.82 10.47
N PHE A 108 -5.49 8.81 11.73
CA PHE A 108 -4.75 9.29 12.87
C PHE A 108 -3.33 8.70 12.98
N TRP A 109 -3.20 7.38 12.87
CA TRP A 109 -1.89 6.71 12.95
C TRP A 109 -0.98 7.09 11.78
N GLU A 110 -1.51 7.18 10.57
CA GLU A 110 -0.75 7.58 9.39
C GLU A 110 -0.27 9.03 9.51
N ARG A 111 -1.08 9.89 10.13
CA ARG A 111 -0.70 11.27 10.44
C ARG A 111 0.48 11.33 11.43
N VAL A 112 0.48 10.50 12.47
CA VAL A 112 1.59 10.42 13.44
C VAL A 112 2.90 10.03 12.76
N PHE A 113 2.83 9.12 11.79
CA PHE A 113 4.00 8.68 11.02
C PHE A 113 4.30 9.52 9.77
N GLY A 114 3.54 10.58 9.51
CA GLY A 114 3.76 11.49 8.38
C GLY A 114 3.54 10.84 7.02
N VAL A 115 2.61 9.88 6.92
CA VAL A 115 2.19 9.25 5.66
C VAL A 115 0.73 9.57 5.37
N GLU A 116 0.35 9.47 4.10
CA GLU A 116 -1.00 9.76 3.61
C GLU A 116 -1.42 8.76 2.53
N ASN A 117 -2.73 8.63 2.32
CA ASN A 117 -3.32 7.85 1.25
C ASN A 117 -3.90 8.79 0.19
N VAL A 118 -3.54 8.57 -1.07
CA VAL A 118 -4.09 9.33 -2.20
C VAL A 118 -5.13 8.48 -2.91
N HIS A 119 -6.39 8.88 -2.82
CA HIS A 119 -7.51 8.27 -3.51
C HIS A 119 -7.72 8.97 -4.85
N ILE A 120 -7.74 8.21 -5.91
CA ILE A 120 -7.89 8.67 -7.29
C ILE A 120 -9.20 8.09 -7.82
N ASN A 121 -10.17 8.95 -8.09
CA ASN A 121 -11.41 8.57 -8.73
C ASN A 121 -11.27 8.75 -10.24
N THR A 122 -11.66 7.75 -11.02
CA THR A 122 -11.46 7.71 -12.47
C THR A 122 -12.76 7.58 -13.23
N ALA A 123 -12.72 7.87 -14.53
CA ALA A 123 -13.81 7.57 -15.45
C ALA A 123 -13.71 6.14 -16.04
N ASP A 124 -12.70 5.37 -15.64
CA ASP A 124 -12.50 4.01 -16.13
C ASP A 124 -13.50 3.06 -15.43
N THR A 125 -14.23 2.29 -16.24
CA THR A 125 -15.21 1.31 -15.74
C THR A 125 -14.54 0.10 -15.08
N SER A 126 -13.33 -0.26 -15.51
CA SER A 126 -12.56 -1.38 -14.97
C SER A 126 -11.90 -1.03 -13.63
N SER A 127 -11.53 0.23 -13.42
CA SER A 127 -10.84 0.70 -12.21
C SER A 127 -11.40 2.05 -11.78
N PRO A 128 -12.65 2.10 -11.26
CA PRO A 128 -13.35 3.35 -10.94
C PRO A 128 -12.66 4.13 -9.80
N SER A 129 -11.91 3.45 -8.95
CA SER A 129 -11.15 4.06 -7.86
C SER A 129 -9.83 3.34 -7.66
N VAL A 130 -8.76 4.11 -7.56
CA VAL A 130 -7.39 3.65 -7.31
C VAL A 130 -6.88 4.32 -6.06
N VAL A 131 -6.20 3.57 -5.19
CA VAL A 131 -5.64 4.09 -3.95
C VAL A 131 -4.13 3.88 -3.92
N ILE A 132 -3.39 4.97 -3.72
CA ILE A 132 -1.97 4.93 -3.42
C ILE A 132 -1.83 5.02 -1.90
N ASP A 133 -1.42 3.93 -1.29
CA ASP A 133 -1.43 3.77 0.17
C ASP A 133 -0.12 4.23 0.82
N ALA A 134 -0.26 4.87 1.99
CA ALA A 134 0.81 5.15 2.94
C ALA A 134 2.09 5.70 2.31
N VAL A 135 1.96 6.75 1.50
CA VAL A 135 3.11 7.48 0.94
C VAL A 135 3.53 8.62 1.86
N PRO A 136 4.82 8.95 1.94
CA PRO A 136 5.27 10.08 2.74
C PRO A 136 4.61 11.39 2.31
N GLN A 137 3.95 12.08 3.24
CA GLN A 137 3.27 13.37 2.99
C GLN A 137 4.22 14.42 2.40
N LYS A 138 5.49 14.40 2.81
CA LYS A 138 6.53 15.33 2.31
C LYS A 138 6.74 15.27 0.80
N LEU A 139 6.29 14.21 0.14
CA LEU A 139 6.43 14.05 -1.31
C LEU A 139 5.44 14.92 -2.09
N GLY A 140 4.34 15.37 -1.48
CA GLY A 140 3.27 16.11 -2.15
C GLY A 140 2.76 15.36 -3.38
N LEU A 141 2.53 14.04 -3.23
CA LEU A 141 2.21 13.18 -4.38
C LEU A 141 0.89 13.56 -5.04
N ALA A 142 -0.10 13.99 -4.26
CA ALA A 142 -1.38 14.44 -4.78
C ALA A 142 -1.22 15.65 -5.72
N ASP A 143 -0.36 16.62 -5.36
CA ASP A 143 -0.08 17.79 -6.19
C ASP A 143 0.69 17.41 -7.46
N LYS A 144 1.65 16.47 -7.35
CA LYS A 144 2.37 15.95 -8.52
C LYS A 144 1.43 15.26 -9.50
N ILE A 145 0.51 14.44 -9.01
CA ILE A 145 -0.50 13.78 -9.85
C ILE A 145 -1.42 14.83 -10.48
N ARG A 146 -1.90 15.82 -9.72
CA ARG A 146 -2.75 16.89 -10.23
C ARG A 146 -2.06 17.63 -11.37
N ASN A 147 -0.83 18.07 -11.17
CA ASN A 147 -0.06 18.76 -12.20
C ASN A 147 0.15 17.91 -13.46
N ALA A 148 0.42 16.60 -13.28
CA ALA A 148 0.55 15.68 -14.39
C ALA A 148 -0.77 15.51 -15.16
N VAL A 149 -1.91 15.39 -14.46
CA VAL A 149 -3.25 15.32 -15.06
C VAL A 149 -3.56 16.59 -15.87
N GLU A 150 -3.32 17.78 -15.31
CA GLU A 150 -3.54 19.05 -16.00
C GLU A 150 -2.68 19.17 -17.25
N ASN A 151 -1.41 18.82 -17.17
CA ASN A 151 -0.50 18.82 -18.33
C ASN A 151 -0.98 17.88 -19.44
N VAL A 152 -1.44 16.68 -19.11
CA VAL A 152 -1.96 15.71 -20.11
C VAL A 152 -3.23 16.26 -20.76
N ARG A 153 -4.14 16.84 -19.97
CA ARG A 153 -5.39 17.43 -20.50
C ARG A 153 -5.11 18.59 -21.44
N MET A 154 -4.18 19.50 -21.08
CA MET A 154 -3.77 20.60 -21.94
C MET A 154 -3.19 20.09 -23.27
N ARG A 155 -2.28 19.10 -23.22
CA ARG A 155 -1.68 18.52 -24.44
C ARG A 155 -2.72 17.86 -25.36
N LYS A 156 -3.71 17.16 -24.81
CA LYS A 156 -4.79 16.55 -25.61
C LYS A 156 -5.67 17.59 -26.26
N ARG A 157 -6.03 18.67 -25.54
CA ARG A 157 -6.83 19.77 -26.06
C ARG A 157 -6.15 20.50 -27.23
N VAL A 158 -4.85 20.76 -27.11
CA VAL A 158 -4.06 21.38 -28.19
C VAL A 158 -4.04 20.48 -29.43
N ARG A 159 -3.89 19.16 -29.24
CA ARG A 159 -3.86 18.22 -30.36
C ARG A 159 -5.19 18.10 -31.11
N GLU A 160 -6.33 18.26 -30.42
CA GLU A 160 -7.66 18.28 -31.06
C GLU A 160 -7.89 19.56 -31.86
N LEU A 161 -7.29 20.69 -31.45
CA LEU A 161 -7.39 21.96 -32.15
C LEU A 161 -6.48 22.04 -33.40
N ASP A 162 -5.37 21.29 -33.39
CA ASP A 162 -4.43 21.25 -34.54
C ASP A 162 -4.87 20.29 -35.66
N VAL A 163 -6.00 19.61 -35.53
CA VAL A 163 -6.51 18.60 -36.51
C VAL A 163 -7.76 19.09 -37.27
N GLU A 164 -8.31 20.27 -36.89
CA GLU A 164 -9.35 20.96 -37.70
C GLU A 164 -8.71 21.93 -38.69
#